data_7d5d6aeafab0fb635dd19cdbacbd219c
#
_entry.id   7d5d6aeafab0fb635dd19cdbacbd219c
#
_cell.length_a   1.000
_cell.length_b   1.000
_cell.length_c   1.000
_cell.angle_alpha   90.00
_cell.angle_beta   90.00
_cell.angle_gamma   90.00
#
_symmetry.space_group_name_H-M   'P 1'
#
loop_
_entity.id
_entity.type
_entity.pdbx_description
1 polymer ?
#
loop_
_entity_poly.entity_id
_entity_poly.type
_entity_poly.pdbx_seq_one_letter_code
_entity_poly.pdbx_strand_id
1 'polypeptide(L)' 'MLDVGVIVSDRYEIVGRVGSGGMADVYKAKDCMLNRYVAVKVLKKEYRED' A
#
# COMPACT_ATOMS: atom_id res chain seq x y z
N MET A 1 1.87 -1.94 9.51
CA MET A 1 1.50 -0.65 8.90
C MET A 1 2.65 -0.16 8.03
N LEU A 2 2.35 0.35 6.85
CA LEU A 2 3.37 0.90 5.96
C LEU A 2 3.53 2.39 6.21
N ASP A 3 4.77 2.85 6.25
CA ASP A 3 5.08 4.26 6.41
C ASP A 3 5.34 4.93 5.06
N VAL A 4 5.15 6.24 5.03
CA VAL A 4 5.50 7.04 3.85
C VAL A 4 6.99 6.86 3.54
N GLY A 5 7.30 6.62 2.28
CA GLY A 5 8.66 6.39 1.81
C GLY A 5 9.05 4.93 1.68
N VAL A 6 8.24 4.01 2.22
CA VAL A 6 8.50 2.56 2.05
C VAL A 6 8.29 2.18 0.59
N ILE A 7 9.20 1.38 0.05
CA ILE A 7 9.10 0.85 -1.31
C ILE A 7 8.60 -0.60 -1.23
N VAL A 8 7.47 -0.86 -1.88
CA VAL A 8 6.87 -2.19 -1.94
C VAL A 8 7.18 -2.82 -3.30
N SER A 9 7.64 -4.06 -3.29
CA SER A 9 7.98 -4.82 -4.51
C SER A 9 8.95 -4.09 -5.44
N ASP A 10 9.85 -3.30 -4.88
CA ASP A 10 10.83 -2.50 -5.61
C ASP A 10 10.21 -1.57 -6.66
N ARG A 11 8.94 -1.23 -6.50
CA ARG A 11 8.22 -0.51 -7.53
C ARG A 11 7.30 0.57 -6.99
N TYR A 12 6.63 0.32 -5.86
CA TYR A 12 5.58 1.20 -5.37
C TYR A 12 6.04 1.94 -4.14
N GLU A 13 6.21 3.24 -4.25
CA GLU A 13 6.58 4.08 -3.12
C GLU A 13 5.31 4.56 -2.39
N ILE A 14 5.18 4.22 -1.13
CA ILE A 14 4.05 4.67 -0.32
C ILE A 14 4.17 6.17 -0.10
N VAL A 15 3.15 6.91 -0.52
CA VAL A 15 3.12 8.38 -0.36
C VAL A 15 2.09 8.85 0.63
N GLY A 16 1.14 8.00 1.02
CA GLY A 16 0.17 8.34 2.03
C GLY A 16 -0.76 7.20 2.35
N ARG A 17 -1.53 7.36 3.43
CA ARG A 17 -2.56 6.42 3.81
C ARG A 17 -3.91 7.01 3.43
N VAL A 18 -4.70 6.28 2.66
CA VAL A 18 -5.99 6.75 2.16
C VAL A 18 -7.11 6.36 3.09
N GLY A 19 -7.05 5.17 3.67
CA GLY A 19 -8.10 4.71 4.55
C GLY A 19 -7.75 3.43 5.28
N SER A 20 -8.59 3.07 6.25
CA SER A 20 -8.46 1.87 7.03
C SER A 20 -9.84 1.27 7.21
N GLY A 21 -10.01 0.05 6.71
CA GLY A 21 -11.23 -0.72 6.91
C GLY A 21 -11.01 -1.82 7.95
N GLY A 22 -12.05 -2.62 8.19
CA GLY A 22 -11.96 -3.75 9.11
C GLY A 22 -11.04 -4.85 8.62
N MET A 23 -10.90 -5.03 7.31
CA MET A 23 -10.13 -6.11 6.70
C MET A 23 -8.78 -5.67 6.13
N ALA A 24 -8.65 -4.41 5.77
CA ALA A 24 -7.46 -3.94 5.06
C ALA A 24 -7.20 -2.46 5.31
N ASP A 25 -5.95 -2.09 5.13
CA ASP A 25 -5.53 -0.70 5.04
C ASP A 25 -5.27 -0.37 3.57
N VAL A 26 -5.63 0.84 3.15
CA VAL A 26 -5.44 1.30 1.77
C VAL A 26 -4.46 2.46 1.77
N TYR A 27 -3.45 2.36 0.94
CA TYR A 27 -2.41 3.37 0.79
C TYR A 27 -2.41 3.94 -0.61
N LYS A 28 -2.02 5.20 -0.73
CA LYS A 28 -1.67 5.78 -2.02
C LYS A 28 -0.19 5.55 -2.24
N ALA A 29 0.16 5.07 -3.41
CA ALA A 29 1.54 4.82 -3.76
C ALA A 29 1.84 5.35 -5.15
N LYS A 30 3.09 5.70 -5.38
CA LYS A 30 3.57 6.04 -6.71
C LYS A 30 4.20 4.81 -7.34
N ASP A 31 3.71 4.46 -8.52
CA ASP A 31 4.33 3.42 -9.35
C ASP A 31 5.54 4.05 -10.04
N CYS A 32 6.72 3.75 -9.53
CA CYS A 32 7.96 4.36 -10.03
C CYS A 32 8.36 3.85 -11.42
N MET A 33 7.79 2.72 -11.84
CA MET A 33 8.07 2.18 -13.17
C MET A 33 7.23 2.87 -14.24
N LEU A 34 5.94 3.06 -13.98
CA LEU A 34 5.02 3.67 -14.93
C LEU A 34 4.72 5.13 -14.63
N ASN A 35 5.34 5.68 -13.59
CA ASN A 35 5.22 7.09 -13.20
C ASN A 35 3.74 7.52 -13.03
N ARG A 36 2.98 6.74 -12.27
CA ARG A 36 1.57 7.01 -11.98
C ARG A 36 1.25 6.66 -10.54
N TYR A 37 0.14 7.17 -10.02
CA TYR A 37 -0.32 6.81 -8.68
C TYR A 37 -1.28 5.63 -8.73
N VAL A 38 -1.19 4.79 -7.73
CA VAL A 38 -2.02 3.58 -7.60
C VAL A 38 -2.47 3.44 -6.14
N ALA A 39 -3.51 2.65 -5.93
CA ALA A 39 -3.92 2.25 -4.59
C ALA A 39 -3.28 0.91 -4.24
N VAL A 40 -2.72 0.81 -3.05
CA VAL A 40 -2.16 -0.42 -2.51
C VAL A 40 -3.01 -0.85 -1.33
N LYS A 41 -3.61 -2.01 -1.44
CA LYS A 41 -4.45 -2.57 -0.39
C LYS A 41 -3.68 -3.65 0.35
N VAL A 42 -3.53 -3.48 1.65
CA VAL A 42 -2.81 -4.42 2.50
C VAL A 42 -3.79 -5.07 3.47
N LEU A 43 -4.01 -6.36 3.32
CA LEU A 43 -4.90 -7.11 4.21
C LEU A 43 -4.32 -7.15 5.62
N LYS A 44 -5.19 -6.98 6.61
CA LYS A 44 -4.80 -7.18 8.00
C LYS A 44 -4.47 -8.64 8.23
N LYS A 45 -3.63 -8.90 9.23
CA LYS A 45 -3.05 -10.23 9.48
C LYS A 45 -4.11 -11.32 9.55
N GLU A 46 -5.23 -11.08 10.23
CA GLU A 46 -6.28 -12.07 10.41
C GLU A 46 -7.05 -12.43 9.14
N TYR A 47 -6.84 -11.68 8.06
CA TYR A 47 -7.51 -11.90 6.77
C TYR A 47 -6.55 -12.37 5.67
N ARG A 48 -5.31 -12.67 6.04
CA ARG A 48 -4.32 -13.17 5.07
C ARG A 48 -4.38 -14.69 5.03
N GLU A 49 -4.23 -15.24 3.82
CA GLU A 49 -3.97 -16.66 3.67
C GLU A 49 -2.50 -16.95 3.95
N ASP A 50 -2.26 -18.04 4.67
CA ASP A 50 -0.90 -18.50 4.94
C ASP A 50 -0.40 -19.41 3.82
#